data_2bbeae095c09ec9cfb040dc0902097df
#
_entry.id   2bbeae095c09ec9cfb040dc0902097df
#
_cell.length_a   1.000
_cell.length_b   1.000
_cell.length_c   1.000
_cell.angle_alpha   90.00
_cell.angle_beta   90.00
_cell.angle_gamma   90.00
#
_symmetry.space_group_name_H-M   'P 1'
#
loop_
_entity.id
_entity.type
_entity.pdbx_description
1 polymer ?
#
loop_
_entity_poly.entity_id
_entity_poly.type
_entity_poly.pdbx_seq_one_letter_code
_entity_poly.pdbx_strand_id
1 'polypeptide(L)'
;SPAERFAAGAPAARQIVARWVYDSAAIEYVGDNSLARMGVEAARGKLTEAYAKAGIVKGCGSVQLRRNGTFSAVSGDYAVDGRYEYDPKSGRIVFDAAVGGESVECGGYIALAGERLTVLLDLNEALAIAKRLYPQLTSDQSLAGIAALVEALPGIYAGGVMTR
;
A
#
# COMPACT_ATOMS: atom_id res chain seq x y z
N SER A 1 6.24 -14.62 -11.82
CA SER A 1 6.53 -13.22 -11.49
C SER A 1 5.42 -12.61 -10.63
N PRO A 2 5.68 -11.53 -9.93
CA PRO A 2 4.64 -10.81 -9.20
C PRO A 2 3.45 -10.44 -10.09
N ALA A 3 3.70 -10.00 -11.30
CA ALA A 3 2.65 -9.62 -12.24
C ALA A 3 1.70 -10.77 -12.55
N GLU A 4 2.22 -11.97 -12.79
CA GLU A 4 1.39 -13.15 -13.07
C GLU A 4 0.50 -13.52 -11.88
N ARG A 5 1.05 -13.45 -10.69
CA ARG A 5 0.33 -13.78 -9.46
C ARG A 5 -0.81 -12.81 -9.19
N PHE A 6 -0.57 -11.52 -9.31
CA PHE A 6 -1.58 -10.50 -9.06
C PHE A 6 -2.62 -10.40 -10.17
N ALA A 7 -2.24 -10.73 -11.41
CA ALA A 7 -3.18 -10.73 -12.52
C ALA A 7 -4.39 -11.65 -12.29
N ALA A 8 -4.19 -12.76 -11.59
CA ALA A 8 -5.26 -13.72 -11.30
C ALA A 8 -6.37 -13.13 -10.42
N GLY A 9 -6.05 -12.17 -9.56
CA GLY A 9 -7.03 -11.51 -8.67
C GLY A 9 -7.42 -10.11 -9.10
N ALA A 10 -7.04 -9.68 -10.30
CA ALA A 10 -7.25 -8.31 -10.76
C ALA A 10 -8.73 -8.03 -11.06
N PRO A 11 -9.32 -7.00 -10.42
CA PRO A 11 -10.69 -6.61 -10.74
C PRO A 11 -10.78 -5.81 -12.04
N ALA A 12 -12.00 -5.69 -12.57
CA ALA A 12 -12.26 -4.76 -13.66
C ALA A 12 -12.12 -3.32 -13.16
N ALA A 13 -11.80 -2.38 -14.08
CA ALA A 13 -11.57 -0.99 -13.71
C ALA A 13 -12.76 -0.36 -12.96
N ARG A 14 -13.99 -0.67 -13.36
CA ARG A 14 -15.20 -0.14 -12.70
C ARG A 14 -15.38 -0.63 -11.26
N GLN A 15 -14.83 -1.80 -10.92
CA GLN A 15 -15.00 -2.41 -9.61
C GLN A 15 -14.20 -1.73 -8.52
N ILE A 16 -13.16 -0.99 -8.88
CA ILE A 16 -12.31 -0.28 -7.92
C ILE A 16 -12.77 1.16 -7.66
N VAL A 17 -13.73 1.67 -8.44
CA VAL A 17 -14.26 3.02 -8.28
C VAL A 17 -15.19 3.06 -7.07
N ALA A 18 -14.65 3.47 -5.93
CA ALA A 18 -15.36 3.53 -4.66
C ALA A 18 -14.49 4.27 -3.64
N ARG A 19 -15.08 4.52 -2.47
CA ARG A 19 -14.34 4.93 -1.28
C ARG A 19 -14.04 3.67 -0.48
N TRP A 20 -12.76 3.37 -0.36
CA TRP A 20 -12.26 2.19 0.36
C TRP A 20 -11.73 2.59 1.73
N VAL A 21 -12.16 1.89 2.75
CA VAL A 21 -11.80 2.18 4.14
C VAL A 21 -10.85 1.11 4.67
N TYR A 22 -9.80 1.53 5.33
CA TYR A 22 -8.79 0.64 5.89
C TYR A 22 -9.41 -0.32 6.91
N ASP A 23 -9.09 -1.60 6.76
CA ASP A 23 -9.48 -2.67 7.69
C ASP A 23 -8.26 -3.23 8.43
N SER A 24 -7.24 -3.66 7.70
CA SER A 24 -6.07 -4.29 8.28
C SER A 24 -4.84 -4.11 7.40
N ALA A 25 -3.66 -4.27 7.99
CA ALA A 25 -2.41 -4.21 7.25
C ALA A 25 -2.23 -5.45 6.37
N ALA A 26 -1.65 -5.24 5.20
CA ALA A 26 -1.27 -6.31 4.28
C ALA A 26 0.20 -6.15 3.93
N ILE A 27 0.94 -7.25 3.97
CA ILE A 27 2.31 -7.32 3.52
C ILE A 27 2.52 -8.68 2.87
N GLU A 28 3.22 -8.71 1.75
CA GLU A 28 3.39 -9.92 0.98
C GLU A 28 4.77 -9.98 0.36
N TYR A 29 5.37 -11.17 0.39
CA TYR A 29 6.63 -11.44 -0.28
C TYR A 29 6.37 -12.34 -1.48
N VAL A 30 6.91 -11.95 -2.63
CA VAL A 30 6.83 -12.72 -3.86
C VAL A 30 8.24 -13.10 -4.30
N GLY A 31 8.64 -14.31 -3.93
CA GLY A 31 9.97 -14.85 -4.20
C GLY A 31 10.16 -16.23 -3.58
N ASP A 32 11.38 -16.74 -3.67
CA ASP A 32 11.71 -18.13 -3.29
C ASP A 32 12.45 -18.26 -1.94
N ASN A 33 12.75 -17.16 -1.28
CA ASN A 33 13.50 -17.17 -0.03
C ASN A 33 12.56 -17.47 1.15
N SER A 34 12.75 -18.63 1.79
CA SER A 34 11.90 -19.07 2.91
C SER A 34 12.08 -18.21 4.16
N LEU A 35 13.29 -17.68 4.40
CA LEU A 35 13.53 -16.76 5.53
C LEU A 35 12.79 -15.45 5.32
N ALA A 36 12.70 -14.98 4.07
CA ALA A 36 11.92 -13.80 3.73
C ALA A 36 10.45 -13.97 4.03
N ARG A 37 9.87 -15.13 3.73
CA ARG A 37 8.47 -15.43 4.04
C ARG A 37 8.20 -15.40 5.53
N MET A 38 9.10 -15.95 6.32
CA MET A 38 9.01 -15.89 7.79
C MET A 38 9.12 -14.47 8.31
N GLY A 39 10.05 -13.70 7.75
CA GLY A 39 10.25 -12.29 8.12
C GLY A 39 9.04 -11.42 7.81
N VAL A 40 8.35 -11.68 6.72
CA VAL A 40 7.13 -10.95 6.33
C VAL A 40 6.01 -11.17 7.34
N GLU A 41 5.82 -12.39 7.83
CA GLU A 41 4.81 -12.66 8.85
C GLU A 41 5.09 -11.89 10.14
N ALA A 42 6.36 -11.84 10.58
CA ALA A 42 6.77 -11.04 11.74
C ALA A 42 6.61 -9.53 11.47
N ALA A 43 6.88 -9.08 10.25
CA ALA A 43 6.80 -7.67 9.88
C ALA A 43 5.35 -7.15 9.83
N ARG A 44 4.36 -8.01 9.63
CA ARG A 44 2.95 -7.59 9.57
C ARG A 44 2.51 -6.89 10.86
N GLY A 45 2.88 -7.43 12.01
CA GLY A 45 2.59 -6.83 13.31
C GLY A 45 3.26 -5.45 13.47
N LYS A 46 4.50 -5.35 13.04
CA LYS A 46 5.26 -4.08 13.09
C LYS A 46 4.66 -3.04 12.14
N LEU A 47 4.20 -3.47 10.98
CA LEU A 47 3.52 -2.58 10.03
C LEU A 47 2.21 -2.06 10.63
N THR A 48 1.45 -2.92 11.28
CA THR A 48 0.21 -2.55 11.97
C THR A 48 0.49 -1.50 13.06
N GLU A 49 1.54 -1.67 13.84
CA GLU A 49 1.96 -0.70 14.86
C GLU A 49 2.36 0.64 14.25
N ALA A 50 3.12 0.62 13.17
CA ALA A 50 3.54 1.84 12.46
C ALA A 50 2.33 2.59 11.91
N TYR A 51 1.37 1.88 11.32
CA TYR A 51 0.13 2.47 10.84
C TYR A 51 -0.66 3.13 11.98
N ALA A 52 -0.79 2.45 13.12
CA ALA A 52 -1.52 2.98 14.27
C ALA A 52 -0.90 4.28 14.79
N LYS A 53 0.42 4.39 14.80
CA LYS A 53 1.13 5.62 15.18
C LYS A 53 0.84 6.77 14.22
N ALA A 54 0.52 6.47 12.97
CA ALA A 54 0.15 7.45 11.96
C ALA A 54 -1.37 7.72 11.93
N GLY A 55 -2.14 7.13 12.84
CA GLY A 55 -3.59 7.29 12.89
C GLY A 55 -4.36 6.35 11.95
N ILE A 56 -3.68 5.38 11.35
CA ILE A 56 -4.28 4.40 10.44
C ILE A 56 -4.66 3.17 11.24
N VAL A 57 -5.92 3.12 11.65
CA VAL A 57 -6.52 1.99 12.35
C VAL A 57 -7.82 1.62 11.65
N LYS A 58 -8.38 0.46 11.96
CA LYS A 58 -9.61 -0.01 11.33
C LYS A 58 -10.71 1.06 11.37
N GLY A 59 -11.26 1.37 10.21
CA GLY A 59 -12.28 2.42 10.05
C GLY A 59 -11.71 3.83 9.91
N CYS A 60 -10.41 4.03 10.13
CA CYS A 60 -9.73 5.32 10.04
C CYS A 60 -8.62 5.24 9.00
N GLY A 61 -8.77 5.92 7.94
CA GLY A 61 -7.93 5.85 6.76
C GLY A 61 -8.75 5.38 5.58
N SER A 62 -8.71 6.14 4.50
CA SER A 62 -9.52 5.84 3.33
C SER A 62 -8.82 6.27 2.06
N VAL A 63 -9.16 5.57 0.98
CA VAL A 63 -8.74 5.93 -0.37
C VAL A 63 -9.99 5.97 -1.22
N GLN A 64 -10.22 7.08 -1.90
CA GLN A 64 -11.29 7.19 -2.87
C GLN A 64 -10.70 7.16 -4.26
N LEU A 65 -11.09 6.17 -5.04
CA LEU A 65 -10.73 6.05 -6.45
C LEU A 65 -11.91 6.48 -7.30
N ARG A 66 -11.69 7.43 -8.20
CA ARG A 66 -12.75 7.99 -9.04
C ARG A 66 -12.59 7.54 -10.48
N ARG A 67 -13.71 7.49 -11.19
CA ARG A 67 -13.76 7.05 -12.58
C ARG A 67 -12.91 7.91 -13.51
N ASN A 68 -12.72 9.19 -13.19
CA ASN A 68 -11.94 10.11 -14.02
C ASN A 68 -10.42 9.96 -13.85
N GLY A 69 -9.96 8.96 -13.08
CA GLY A 69 -8.54 8.71 -12.86
C GLY A 69 -7.93 9.55 -11.75
N THR A 70 -8.73 10.23 -10.94
CA THR A 70 -8.23 10.94 -9.76
C THR A 70 -8.47 10.12 -8.49
N PHE A 71 -7.66 10.38 -7.47
CA PHE A 71 -7.85 9.76 -6.17
C PHE A 71 -7.65 10.76 -5.04
N SER A 72 -8.20 10.43 -3.89
CA SER A 72 -7.94 11.11 -2.63
C SER A 72 -7.65 10.05 -1.57
N ALA A 73 -6.65 10.29 -0.75
CA ALA A 73 -6.33 9.43 0.38
C ALA A 73 -6.30 10.27 1.66
N VAL A 74 -6.91 9.78 2.72
CA VAL A 74 -6.96 10.45 4.03
C VAL A 74 -6.47 9.51 5.10
N SER A 75 -5.57 10.00 5.96
CA SER A 75 -5.01 9.24 7.06
C SER A 75 -4.78 10.20 8.23
N GLY A 76 -5.65 10.15 9.24
CA GLY A 76 -5.60 11.11 10.35
C GLY A 76 -5.73 12.55 9.84
N ASP A 77 -4.75 13.37 10.16
CA ASP A 77 -4.72 14.79 9.74
C ASP A 77 -4.12 15.00 8.35
N TYR A 78 -3.69 13.94 7.69
CA TYR A 78 -3.03 14.01 6.39
C TYR A 78 -3.98 13.65 5.27
N ALA A 79 -3.90 14.41 4.18
CA ALA A 79 -4.68 14.17 2.98
C ALA A 79 -3.76 14.30 1.77
N VAL A 80 -3.92 13.40 0.82
CA VAL A 80 -3.17 13.38 -0.43
C VAL A 80 -4.15 13.24 -1.57
N ASP A 81 -4.00 14.08 -2.59
CA ASP A 81 -4.78 14.02 -3.82
C ASP A 81 -3.84 13.80 -5.01
N GLY A 82 -4.35 13.16 -6.03
CA GLY A 82 -3.58 12.95 -7.24
C GLY A 82 -4.33 12.16 -8.28
N ARG A 83 -3.58 11.47 -9.11
CA ARG A 83 -4.10 10.65 -10.20
C ARG A 83 -3.62 9.22 -10.02
N TYR A 84 -4.36 8.29 -10.61
CA TYR A 84 -3.94 6.90 -10.68
C TYR A 84 -4.15 6.34 -12.08
N GLU A 85 -3.36 5.34 -12.41
CA GLU A 85 -3.54 4.52 -13.60
C GLU A 85 -3.68 3.07 -13.16
N TYR A 86 -4.63 2.37 -13.72
CA TYR A 86 -4.90 0.99 -13.38
C TYR A 86 -5.04 0.13 -14.64
N ASP A 87 -4.30 -0.99 -14.64
CA ASP A 87 -4.39 -2.00 -15.70
C ASP A 87 -5.16 -3.23 -15.18
N PRO A 88 -6.40 -3.45 -15.65
CA PRO A 88 -7.18 -4.60 -15.20
C PRO A 88 -6.63 -5.94 -15.67
N LYS A 89 -5.75 -5.98 -16.64
CA LYS A 89 -5.14 -7.23 -17.12
C LYS A 89 -4.09 -7.76 -16.15
N SER A 90 -3.35 -6.88 -15.52
CA SER A 90 -2.27 -7.25 -14.60
C SER A 90 -2.59 -7.01 -13.13
N GLY A 91 -3.59 -6.17 -12.83
CA GLY A 91 -3.85 -5.68 -11.48
C GLY A 91 -2.89 -4.57 -11.05
N ARG A 92 -2.04 -4.10 -11.96
CA ARG A 92 -1.07 -3.05 -11.66
C ARG A 92 -1.76 -1.71 -11.50
N ILE A 93 -1.44 -1.01 -10.41
CA ILE A 93 -1.89 0.35 -10.15
C ILE A 93 -0.68 1.25 -9.90
N VAL A 94 -0.74 2.48 -10.41
CA VAL A 94 0.30 3.49 -10.17
C VAL A 94 -0.40 4.75 -9.69
N PHE A 95 0.01 5.22 -8.52
CA PHE A 95 -0.46 6.48 -7.97
C PHE A 95 0.58 7.58 -8.22
N ASP A 96 0.11 8.74 -8.62
CA ASP A 96 0.93 9.94 -8.79
C ASP A 96 0.29 11.08 -8.00
N ALA A 97 0.99 11.57 -7.01
CA ALA A 97 0.48 12.59 -6.08
C ALA A 97 1.50 13.68 -5.84
N ALA A 98 1.02 14.86 -5.48
CA ALA A 98 1.87 15.95 -5.01
C ALA A 98 2.05 15.81 -3.50
N VAL A 99 3.29 15.64 -3.06
CA VAL A 99 3.68 15.54 -1.65
C VAL A 99 4.78 16.56 -1.37
N GLY A 100 4.48 17.55 -0.52
CA GLY A 100 5.43 18.61 -0.22
C GLY A 100 5.84 19.44 -1.43
N GLY A 101 4.95 19.61 -2.40
CA GLY A 101 5.22 20.36 -3.63
C GLY A 101 5.94 19.59 -4.73
N GLU A 102 6.27 18.32 -4.47
CA GLU A 102 6.91 17.43 -5.45
C GLU A 102 5.93 16.37 -5.92
N SER A 103 6.03 16.00 -7.20
CA SER A 103 5.30 14.86 -7.73
C SER A 103 5.98 13.56 -7.29
N VAL A 104 5.21 12.65 -6.68
CA VAL A 104 5.71 11.38 -6.17
C VAL A 104 4.88 10.26 -6.76
N GLU A 105 5.56 9.24 -7.27
CA GLU A 105 4.92 8.09 -7.88
C GLU A 105 5.09 6.85 -7.01
N CYS A 106 4.03 6.08 -6.85
CA CYS A 106 4.08 4.82 -6.12
C CYS A 106 3.27 3.77 -6.85
N GLY A 107 3.88 2.69 -7.21
CA GLY A 107 3.27 1.60 -7.94
C GLY A 107 3.05 0.37 -7.08
N GLY A 108 2.12 -0.47 -7.53
CA GLY A 108 1.81 -1.71 -6.86
C GLY A 108 0.75 -2.52 -7.59
N TYR A 109 0.04 -3.30 -6.83
CA TYR A 109 -0.99 -4.21 -7.34
C TYR A 109 -2.21 -4.18 -6.45
N ILE A 110 -3.37 -4.43 -7.06
CA ILE A 110 -4.61 -4.61 -6.32
C ILE A 110 -5.30 -5.90 -6.71
N ALA A 111 -5.97 -6.49 -5.74
CA ALA A 111 -6.79 -7.68 -5.92
C ALA A 111 -8.10 -7.49 -5.18
N LEU A 112 -9.19 -7.96 -5.77
CA LEU A 112 -10.52 -7.88 -5.17
C LEU A 112 -11.06 -9.27 -4.90
N ALA A 113 -11.49 -9.50 -3.68
CA ALA A 113 -12.17 -10.73 -3.28
C ALA A 113 -13.44 -10.34 -2.52
N GLY A 114 -14.60 -10.48 -3.17
CA GLY A 114 -15.88 -10.01 -2.63
C GLY A 114 -15.87 -8.48 -2.44
N GLU A 115 -16.08 -8.04 -1.20
CA GLU A 115 -16.08 -6.62 -0.83
C GLU A 115 -14.73 -6.14 -0.28
N ARG A 116 -13.70 -6.96 -0.34
CA ARG A 116 -12.37 -6.67 0.22
C ARG A 116 -11.38 -6.42 -0.90
N LEU A 117 -10.84 -5.22 -0.91
CA LEU A 117 -9.79 -4.81 -1.84
C LEU A 117 -8.44 -4.85 -1.10
N THR A 118 -7.51 -5.62 -1.62
CA THR A 118 -6.14 -5.61 -1.12
C THR A 118 -5.31 -4.70 -2.01
N VAL A 119 -4.67 -3.71 -1.41
CA VAL A 119 -3.76 -2.78 -2.08
C VAL A 119 -2.36 -3.09 -1.58
N LEU A 120 -1.48 -3.50 -2.48
CA LEU A 120 -0.10 -3.85 -2.18
C LEU A 120 0.83 -2.96 -3.00
N LEU A 121 1.54 -2.07 -2.33
CA LEU A 121 2.44 -1.10 -2.95
C LEU A 121 3.89 -1.55 -2.82
N ASP A 122 4.72 -1.15 -3.78
CA ASP A 122 6.17 -1.31 -3.67
C ASP A 122 6.63 -0.68 -2.37
N LEU A 123 7.20 -1.48 -1.48
CA LEU A 123 7.47 -1.04 -0.11
C LEU A 123 8.57 0.02 -0.05
N ASN A 124 9.57 -0.03 -0.94
CA ASN A 124 10.58 1.02 -1.00
C ASN A 124 9.98 2.37 -1.36
N GLU A 125 9.13 2.40 -2.37
CA GLU A 125 8.43 3.62 -2.78
C GLU A 125 7.48 4.12 -1.70
N ALA A 126 6.72 3.21 -1.09
CA ALA A 126 5.78 3.55 -0.02
C ALA A 126 6.49 4.11 1.23
N LEU A 127 7.64 3.54 1.62
CA LEU A 127 8.43 4.03 2.74
C LEU A 127 8.98 5.44 2.48
N ALA A 128 9.43 5.71 1.26
CA ALA A 128 9.92 7.04 0.89
C ALA A 128 8.82 8.10 1.05
N ILE A 129 7.59 7.78 0.66
CA ILE A 129 6.44 8.66 0.81
C ILE A 129 6.07 8.82 2.29
N ALA A 130 6.01 7.71 3.04
CA ALA A 130 5.66 7.73 4.46
C ALA A 130 6.63 8.59 5.26
N LYS A 131 7.92 8.56 4.97
CA LYS A 131 8.92 9.39 5.63
C LYS A 131 8.71 10.89 5.37
N ARG A 132 8.19 11.26 4.21
CA ARG A 132 7.86 12.66 3.89
C ARG A 132 6.60 13.12 4.61
N LEU A 133 5.56 12.29 4.65
CA LEU A 133 4.29 12.62 5.30
C LEU A 133 4.38 12.55 6.82
N TYR A 134 5.17 11.63 7.34
CA TYR A 134 5.30 11.37 8.78
C TYR A 134 6.78 11.33 9.17
N PRO A 135 7.48 12.48 9.24
CA PRO A 135 8.91 12.51 9.54
C PRO A 135 9.26 11.82 10.87
N GLN A 136 8.35 11.80 11.84
CA GLN A 136 8.53 11.13 13.13
C GLN A 136 8.74 9.62 12.98
N LEU A 137 8.31 9.00 11.89
CA LEU A 137 8.49 7.57 11.66
C LEU A 137 9.94 7.20 11.37
N THR A 138 10.81 8.16 11.01
CA THR A 138 12.22 7.89 10.74
C THR A 138 12.97 7.37 11.96
N SER A 139 12.52 7.70 13.16
CA SER A 139 13.09 7.23 14.42
C SER A 139 12.37 6.03 15.01
N ASP A 140 11.32 5.53 14.35
CA ASP A 140 10.55 4.38 14.82
C ASP A 140 11.29 3.08 14.55
N GLN A 141 11.51 2.27 15.60
CA GLN A 141 12.23 1.01 15.49
C GLN A 141 11.46 -0.04 14.67
N SER A 142 10.12 -0.02 14.73
CA SER A 142 9.30 -0.92 13.93
C SER A 142 9.52 -0.67 12.44
N LEU A 143 9.55 0.61 12.05
CA LEU A 143 9.78 1.00 10.67
C LEU A 143 11.22 0.69 10.23
N ALA A 144 12.20 0.87 11.11
CA ALA A 144 13.60 0.53 10.82
C ALA A 144 13.77 -0.96 10.53
N GLY A 145 13.08 -1.83 11.26
CA GLY A 145 13.08 -3.27 11.01
C GLY A 145 12.48 -3.64 9.67
N ILE A 146 11.37 -2.98 9.29
CA ILE A 146 10.75 -3.17 7.97
C ILE A 146 11.68 -2.66 6.86
N ALA A 147 12.29 -1.50 7.03
CA ALA A 147 13.22 -0.95 6.04
C ALA A 147 14.42 -1.87 5.81
N ALA A 148 14.99 -2.44 6.88
CA ALA A 148 16.09 -3.38 6.76
C ALA A 148 15.68 -4.64 5.98
N LEU A 149 14.47 -5.15 6.21
CA LEU A 149 13.94 -6.31 5.49
C LEU A 149 13.81 -6.01 3.99
N VAL A 150 13.33 -4.83 3.64
CA VAL A 150 13.12 -4.40 2.25
C VAL A 150 14.45 -4.23 1.51
N GLU A 151 15.47 -3.65 2.18
CA GLU A 151 16.79 -3.48 1.59
C GLU A 151 17.46 -4.82 1.30
N ALA A 152 17.23 -5.82 2.15
CA ALA A 152 17.82 -7.14 1.99
C ALA A 152 17.11 -8.00 0.94
N LEU A 153 15.83 -7.76 0.68
CA LEU A 153 14.99 -8.69 -0.07
C LEU A 153 14.08 -7.94 -1.07
N PRO A 154 14.34 -8.05 -2.38
CA PRO A 154 13.39 -7.55 -3.37
C PRO A 154 12.12 -8.40 -3.37
N GLY A 155 11.00 -7.83 -3.80
CA GLY A 155 9.74 -8.54 -3.94
C GLY A 155 8.80 -8.40 -2.75
N ILE A 156 9.02 -7.43 -1.89
CA ILE A 156 8.12 -7.13 -0.77
C ILE A 156 7.16 -6.00 -1.15
N TYR A 157 5.88 -6.27 -0.96
CA TYR A 157 4.78 -5.33 -1.20
C TYR A 157 3.99 -5.18 0.09
N ALA A 158 3.58 -3.96 0.39
CA ALA A 158 2.82 -3.66 1.60
C ALA A 158 1.72 -2.64 1.35
N GLY A 159 0.71 -2.68 2.15
CA GLY A 159 -0.42 -1.77 2.06
C GLY A 159 -1.51 -2.17 3.03
N GLY A 160 -2.71 -2.37 2.53
CA GLY A 160 -3.83 -2.71 3.39
C GLY A 160 -4.92 -3.50 2.69
N VAL A 161 -5.70 -4.16 3.51
CA VAL A 161 -6.99 -4.70 3.12
C VAL A 161 -8.02 -3.61 3.41
N MET A 162 -8.80 -3.28 2.40
CA MET A 162 -9.76 -2.19 2.44
C MET A 162 -11.16 -2.73 2.20
N THR A 163 -12.15 -2.08 2.77
CA THR A 163 -13.57 -2.41 2.57
C THR A 163 -14.35 -1.17 2.14
N ARG A 164 -15.48 -1.36 1.51
CA ARG A 164 -16.38 -0.27 1.10
C ARG A 164 -17.73 -0.35 1.78
#